data_a83acde9f53e0116421bbb2ff169cb5e
#
_entry.id   a83acde9f53e0116421bbb2ff169cb5e
#
_cell.length_a   1.000
_cell.length_b   1.000
_cell.length_c   1.000
_cell.angle_alpha   90.00
_cell.angle_beta   90.00
_cell.angle_gamma   90.00
#
_symmetry.space_group_name_H-M   'P 1'
#
loop_
_entity.id
_entity.type
_entity.pdbx_description
1 polymer ?
#
loop_
_entity_poly.entity_id
_entity_poly.type
_entity_poly.pdbx_seq_one_letter_code
_entity_poly.pdbx_strand_id
1 'polypeptide(L)'
;MDSGHAYVARNGDVYFRVKSDPGYGKLSHLNLDDLESGNRELRSQMDDDLKEDPADFAVWKAAKPGEPAWESPYGMGRPGWHIECSAMSRTHLGKTIDLHCGGQDLIFPHHENEIAQSECANGCTFARYWMHNGFINVDNQKMSKSLHNFFTVRDVADVYGYEPIRYFMLTAGYRMPLNYTVDLIESCKNSLERLYTCRENLDFALTKDAFGTDETLKEKAAEARTKFCTAMDDDLN
;
A
#
# COMPACT_ATOMS: atom_id res chain seq x y z
N MET A 1 -23.17 -1.98 14.54
CA MET A 1 -24.54 -2.51 14.80
C MET A 1 -25.45 -1.37 15.25
N ASP A 2 -25.22 -0.80 16.41
CA ASP A 2 -26.12 0.22 17.01
C ASP A 2 -26.29 1.50 16.15
N SER A 3 -25.27 1.83 15.34
CA SER A 3 -25.31 2.94 14.38
C SER A 3 -26.02 2.62 13.07
N GLY A 4 -26.44 1.36 12.85
CA GLY A 4 -27.11 0.92 11.62
C GLY A 4 -26.18 0.58 10.45
N HIS A 5 -24.85 0.73 10.60
CA HIS A 5 -23.89 0.48 9.53
C HIS A 5 -23.54 -1.00 9.32
N ALA A 6 -24.00 -1.89 10.18
CA ALA A 6 -23.73 -3.32 10.03
C ALA A 6 -24.93 -4.16 10.44
N TYR A 7 -25.01 -5.41 9.96
CA TYR A 7 -26.05 -6.37 10.24
C TYR A 7 -25.50 -7.78 10.33
N VAL A 8 -26.24 -8.67 11.02
CA VAL A 8 -25.92 -10.09 11.12
C VAL A 8 -26.72 -10.86 10.07
N ALA A 9 -26.04 -11.62 9.24
CA ALA A 9 -26.64 -12.48 8.25
C ALA A 9 -27.11 -13.84 8.88
N ARG A 10 -27.92 -14.58 8.14
CA ARG A 10 -28.51 -15.86 8.60
C ARG A 10 -27.50 -16.94 8.99
N ASN A 11 -26.29 -16.87 8.40
CA ASN A 11 -25.18 -17.80 8.68
C ASN A 11 -24.29 -17.36 9.86
N GLY A 12 -24.59 -16.22 10.50
CA GLY A 12 -23.82 -15.67 11.62
C GLY A 12 -22.67 -14.74 11.19
N ASP A 13 -22.46 -14.53 9.90
CA ASP A 13 -21.55 -13.49 9.42
C ASP A 13 -22.10 -12.09 9.73
N VAL A 14 -21.21 -11.13 9.96
CA VAL A 14 -21.57 -9.72 10.09
C VAL A 14 -21.05 -8.96 8.87
N TYR A 15 -21.95 -8.26 8.21
CA TYR A 15 -21.62 -7.45 7.04
C TYR A 15 -21.74 -5.96 7.35
N PHE A 16 -20.87 -5.17 6.75
CA PHE A 16 -21.00 -3.72 6.67
C PHE A 16 -21.96 -3.36 5.54
N ARG A 17 -22.92 -2.49 5.84
CA ARG A 17 -23.92 -2.01 4.89
C ARG A 17 -23.35 -0.83 4.13
N VAL A 18 -22.80 -1.06 2.93
CA VAL A 18 -22.10 -0.06 2.12
C VAL A 18 -22.99 1.14 1.82
N LYS A 19 -24.26 0.94 1.48
CA LYS A 19 -25.24 2.01 1.20
C LYS A 19 -25.56 2.89 2.42
N SER A 20 -25.11 2.52 3.62
CA SER A 20 -25.25 3.36 4.81
C SER A 20 -24.15 4.41 4.96
N ASP A 21 -23.09 4.33 4.14
CA ASP A 21 -22.03 5.32 4.07
C ASP A 21 -22.15 6.15 2.78
N PRO A 22 -22.65 7.39 2.88
CA PRO A 22 -22.79 8.24 1.69
C PRO A 22 -21.45 8.68 1.08
N GLY A 23 -20.34 8.48 1.81
CA GLY A 23 -18.99 8.79 1.36
C GLY A 23 -18.25 7.62 0.71
N TYR A 24 -18.89 6.45 0.59
CA TYR A 24 -18.23 5.28 0.00
C TYR A 24 -17.82 5.52 -1.45
N GLY A 25 -16.59 5.13 -1.78
CA GLY A 25 -16.00 5.36 -3.11
C GLY A 25 -15.17 6.63 -3.22
N LYS A 26 -14.99 7.40 -2.13
CA LYS A 26 -14.26 8.68 -2.17
C LYS A 26 -12.77 8.56 -2.46
N LEU A 27 -12.13 7.42 -2.13
CA LEU A 27 -10.72 7.16 -2.42
C LEU A 27 -10.53 6.56 -3.81
N SER A 28 -11.36 5.57 -4.13
CA SER A 28 -11.29 4.83 -5.40
C SER A 28 -11.93 5.58 -6.56
N HIS A 29 -12.73 6.62 -6.29
CA HIS A 29 -13.57 7.34 -7.26
C HIS A 29 -14.56 6.43 -7.98
N LEU A 30 -14.92 5.30 -7.36
CA LEU A 30 -15.91 4.37 -7.89
C LEU A 30 -17.31 4.79 -7.45
N ASN A 31 -18.24 4.78 -8.40
CA ASN A 31 -19.65 4.91 -8.11
C ASN A 31 -20.23 3.52 -7.82
N LEU A 32 -21.10 3.41 -6.81
CA LEU A 32 -21.78 2.15 -6.47
C LEU A 32 -22.60 1.60 -7.66
N ASP A 33 -23.22 2.48 -8.46
CA ASP A 33 -23.97 2.08 -9.64
C ASP A 33 -23.11 1.40 -10.70
N ASP A 34 -21.82 1.78 -10.80
CA ASP A 34 -20.85 1.16 -11.72
C ASP A 34 -20.42 -0.22 -11.22
N LEU A 35 -20.39 -0.43 -9.90
CA LEU A 35 -20.07 -1.73 -9.29
C LEU A 35 -21.19 -2.75 -9.54
N GLU A 36 -22.46 -2.33 -9.56
CA GLU A 36 -23.60 -3.21 -9.88
C GLU A 36 -23.56 -3.69 -11.34
N SER A 37 -23.05 -2.87 -12.25
CA SER A 37 -23.02 -3.18 -13.69
C SER A 37 -21.80 -3.97 -14.15
N GLY A 38 -20.65 -3.84 -13.48
CA GLY A 38 -19.35 -4.34 -13.95
C GLY A 38 -18.86 -5.65 -13.31
N ASN A 39 -19.32 -6.02 -12.12
CA ASN A 39 -18.72 -7.08 -11.31
C ASN A 39 -19.52 -8.38 -11.22
N ARG A 40 -20.11 -8.84 -12.32
CA ARG A 40 -20.73 -10.19 -12.38
C ARG A 40 -19.72 -11.33 -12.18
N GLU A 41 -18.43 -11.10 -12.44
CA GLU A 41 -17.38 -12.15 -12.38
C GLU A 41 -16.79 -12.38 -10.97
N LEU A 42 -16.95 -11.44 -10.02
CA LEU A 42 -16.46 -11.60 -8.63
C LEU A 42 -17.50 -12.17 -7.67
N ARG A 43 -18.69 -12.51 -8.16
CA ARG A 43 -19.77 -13.08 -7.35
C ARG A 43 -19.56 -14.59 -7.18
N SER A 44 -19.14 -15.03 -6.02
CA SER A 44 -19.38 -16.42 -5.65
C SER A 44 -20.91 -16.54 -5.40
N GLN A 45 -21.59 -17.36 -6.19
CA GLN A 45 -23.03 -17.57 -6.15
C GLN A 45 -23.59 -17.96 -4.74
N MET A 46 -22.72 -18.36 -3.80
CA MET A 46 -23.11 -18.73 -2.45
C MET A 46 -23.23 -17.55 -1.45
N ASP A 47 -22.61 -16.41 -1.73
CA ASP A 47 -22.64 -15.25 -0.83
C ASP A 47 -23.76 -14.26 -1.16
N ASP A 48 -24.31 -14.27 -2.36
CA ASP A 48 -25.33 -13.31 -2.81
C ASP A 48 -26.66 -13.42 -2.02
N ASP A 49 -27.04 -14.61 -1.55
CA ASP A 49 -28.26 -14.83 -0.76
C ASP A 49 -28.15 -14.38 0.70
N LEU A 50 -26.93 -14.06 1.19
CA LEU A 50 -26.66 -13.69 2.56
C LEU A 50 -26.53 -12.19 2.78
N LYS A 51 -26.24 -11.44 1.73
CA LYS A 51 -26.03 -10.00 1.78
C LYS A 51 -27.31 -9.24 1.45
N GLU A 52 -27.54 -8.10 2.14
CA GLU A 52 -28.61 -7.17 1.78
C GLU A 52 -28.30 -6.47 0.45
N ASP A 53 -27.03 -6.23 0.18
CA ASP A 53 -26.52 -5.63 -1.06
C ASP A 53 -25.24 -6.32 -1.52
N PRO A 54 -25.03 -6.57 -2.81
CA PRO A 54 -23.81 -7.21 -3.33
C PRO A 54 -22.50 -6.50 -2.96
N ALA A 55 -22.54 -5.17 -2.77
CA ALA A 55 -21.38 -4.37 -2.38
C ALA A 55 -21.00 -4.54 -0.90
N ASP A 56 -21.90 -5.08 -0.06
CA ASP A 56 -21.63 -5.25 1.36
C ASP A 56 -20.46 -6.21 1.59
N PHE A 57 -19.65 -5.93 2.58
CA PHE A 57 -18.45 -6.72 2.87
C PHE A 57 -18.40 -7.21 4.30
N ALA A 58 -17.74 -8.36 4.51
CA ALA A 58 -17.69 -9.01 5.80
C ALA A 58 -16.80 -8.25 6.79
N VAL A 59 -17.36 -7.94 7.96
CA VAL A 59 -16.65 -7.40 9.13
C VAL A 59 -16.27 -8.54 10.08
N TRP A 60 -17.16 -9.55 10.22
CA TRP A 60 -16.95 -10.74 11.01
C TRP A 60 -17.45 -11.95 10.24
N LYS A 61 -16.69 -13.03 10.27
CA LYS A 61 -17.06 -14.31 9.64
C LYS A 61 -17.31 -15.37 10.70
N ALA A 62 -18.46 -16.00 10.65
CA ALA A 62 -18.80 -17.11 11.53
C ALA A 62 -17.79 -18.25 11.40
N ALA A 63 -17.53 -18.95 12.52
CA ALA A 63 -16.54 -20.01 12.59
C ALA A 63 -16.83 -21.15 11.63
N LYS A 64 -15.79 -21.63 10.94
CA LYS A 64 -15.85 -22.86 10.15
C LYS A 64 -14.94 -23.93 10.78
N PRO A 65 -15.26 -25.21 10.62
CA PRO A 65 -14.42 -26.29 11.13
C PRO A 65 -12.97 -26.17 10.64
N GLY A 66 -12.00 -26.20 11.58
CA GLY A 66 -10.56 -26.13 11.26
C GLY A 66 -10.01 -24.73 11.09
N GLU A 67 -10.82 -23.67 11.14
CA GLU A 67 -10.34 -22.28 11.14
C GLU A 67 -10.13 -21.76 12.57
N PRO A 68 -9.15 -20.88 12.82
CA PRO A 68 -9.06 -20.13 14.07
C PRO A 68 -10.33 -19.32 14.31
N ALA A 69 -10.84 -19.33 15.54
CA ALA A 69 -12.05 -18.61 15.88
C ALA A 69 -11.98 -18.05 17.31
N TRP A 70 -12.63 -16.92 17.52
CA TRP A 70 -12.73 -16.21 18.79
C TRP A 70 -14.20 -15.95 19.15
N GLU A 71 -14.45 -15.74 20.43
CA GLU A 71 -15.78 -15.32 20.89
C GLU A 71 -16.08 -13.87 20.50
N SER A 72 -17.31 -13.60 20.13
CA SER A 72 -17.83 -12.26 19.88
C SER A 72 -19.30 -12.17 20.31
N PRO A 73 -19.88 -10.97 20.43
CA PRO A 73 -21.32 -10.80 20.67
C PRO A 73 -22.22 -11.46 19.59
N TYR A 74 -21.63 -11.83 18.45
CA TYR A 74 -22.32 -12.44 17.30
C TYR A 74 -22.03 -13.95 17.18
N GLY A 75 -21.35 -14.53 18.16
CA GLY A 75 -20.94 -15.92 18.18
C GLY A 75 -19.46 -16.12 17.86
N MET A 76 -19.08 -17.42 17.81
CA MET A 76 -17.72 -17.81 17.44
C MET A 76 -17.42 -17.46 15.99
N GLY A 77 -16.26 -16.87 15.72
CA GLY A 77 -15.88 -16.48 14.38
C GLY A 77 -14.50 -15.82 14.33
N ARG A 78 -14.21 -15.17 13.22
CA ARG A 78 -12.98 -14.42 13.00
C ARG A 78 -13.26 -13.07 12.32
N PRO A 79 -12.38 -12.08 12.47
CA PRO A 79 -12.52 -10.81 11.77
C PRO A 79 -12.52 -11.00 10.25
N GLY A 80 -13.21 -10.15 9.53
CA GLY A 80 -13.02 -9.93 8.11
C GLY A 80 -11.67 -9.26 7.84
N TRP A 81 -11.15 -9.39 6.63
CA TRP A 81 -9.81 -8.85 6.30
C TRP A 81 -9.66 -7.35 6.58
N HIS A 82 -10.65 -6.55 6.20
CA HIS A 82 -10.54 -5.09 6.28
C HIS A 82 -10.60 -4.56 7.73
N ILE A 83 -11.37 -5.21 8.59
CA ILE A 83 -11.53 -4.78 9.99
C ILE A 83 -10.27 -5.01 10.83
N GLU A 84 -9.43 -5.96 10.44
CA GLU A 84 -8.14 -6.20 11.10
C GLU A 84 -7.28 -4.93 11.06
N CYS A 85 -7.09 -4.35 9.87
CA CYS A 85 -6.31 -3.14 9.69
C CYS A 85 -6.95 -1.93 10.37
N SER A 86 -8.27 -1.75 10.23
CA SER A 86 -8.99 -0.64 10.90
C SER A 86 -8.86 -0.71 12.42
N ALA A 87 -9.00 -1.91 13.02
CA ALA A 87 -8.89 -2.08 14.46
C ALA A 87 -7.46 -1.89 14.97
N MET A 88 -6.46 -2.43 14.26
CA MET A 88 -5.05 -2.26 14.61
C MET A 88 -4.61 -0.80 14.50
N SER A 89 -4.98 -0.12 13.41
CA SER A 89 -4.69 1.30 13.21
C SER A 89 -5.28 2.13 14.33
N ARG A 90 -6.55 1.92 14.68
CA ARG A 90 -7.19 2.63 15.78
C ARG A 90 -6.50 2.39 17.12
N THR A 91 -6.09 1.15 17.39
CA THR A 91 -5.48 0.78 18.68
C THR A 91 -4.09 1.37 18.85
N HIS A 92 -3.28 1.35 17.80
CA HIS A 92 -1.87 1.71 17.90
C HIS A 92 -1.55 3.13 17.42
N LEU A 93 -2.34 3.68 16.49
CA LEU A 93 -2.08 4.97 15.85
C LEU A 93 -3.18 6.02 16.15
N GLY A 94 -4.33 5.60 16.69
CA GLY A 94 -5.44 6.49 17.01
C GLY A 94 -6.55 6.48 15.95
N LYS A 95 -7.51 7.39 16.11
CA LYS A 95 -8.71 7.45 15.25
C LYS A 95 -8.42 7.97 13.84
N THR A 96 -7.43 8.85 13.73
CA THR A 96 -6.98 9.45 12.47
C THR A 96 -5.48 9.23 12.37
N ILE A 97 -5.03 8.65 11.26
CA ILE A 97 -3.61 8.45 10.95
C ILE A 97 -3.14 9.50 9.96
N ASP A 98 -1.85 9.84 10.00
CA ASP A 98 -1.33 10.87 9.11
C ASP A 98 -1.15 10.35 7.69
N LEU A 99 -0.57 9.17 7.53
CA LEU A 99 -0.27 8.57 6.24
C LEU A 99 -0.64 7.08 6.23
N HIS A 100 -1.44 6.67 5.24
CA HIS A 100 -1.75 5.27 4.95
C HIS A 100 -1.20 4.88 3.58
N CYS A 101 -0.48 3.76 3.52
CA CYS A 101 0.21 3.32 2.31
C CYS A 101 -0.17 1.90 1.93
N GLY A 102 -0.08 1.59 0.64
CA GLY A 102 -0.25 0.22 0.15
C GLY A 102 -0.01 0.10 -1.35
N GLY A 103 -0.23 -1.07 -1.91
CA GLY A 103 -0.24 -1.26 -3.36
C GLY A 103 -1.49 -0.64 -4.01
N GLN A 104 -1.42 -0.32 -5.28
CA GLN A 104 -2.56 0.21 -6.04
C GLN A 104 -3.79 -0.73 -6.05
N ASP A 105 -3.56 -2.04 -5.93
CA ASP A 105 -4.62 -3.05 -5.83
C ASP A 105 -5.42 -2.97 -4.52
N LEU A 106 -4.87 -2.35 -3.49
CA LEU A 106 -5.52 -2.16 -2.21
C LEU A 106 -6.46 -0.94 -2.18
N ILE A 107 -6.36 -0.02 -3.14
CA ILE A 107 -7.26 1.14 -3.21
C ILE A 107 -8.71 0.68 -3.11
N PHE A 108 -9.05 -0.34 -3.91
CA PHE A 108 -10.36 -0.97 -3.89
C PHE A 108 -10.21 -2.50 -3.98
N PRO A 109 -10.93 -3.25 -3.12
CA PRO A 109 -11.89 -2.74 -2.13
C PRO A 109 -11.28 -2.44 -0.74
N HIS A 110 -10.00 -2.81 -0.46
CA HIS A 110 -9.47 -2.90 0.89
C HIS A 110 -9.46 -1.54 1.62
N HIS A 111 -8.76 -0.55 1.07
CA HIS A 111 -8.63 0.77 1.71
C HIS A 111 -9.96 1.55 1.73
N GLU A 112 -10.79 1.41 0.69
CA GLU A 112 -12.14 1.99 0.69
C GLU A 112 -12.98 1.41 1.84
N ASN A 113 -12.90 0.11 2.05
CA ASN A 113 -13.60 -0.57 3.14
C ASN A 113 -13.04 -0.19 4.52
N GLU A 114 -11.73 0.04 4.64
CA GLU A 114 -11.13 0.55 5.88
C GLU A 114 -11.64 1.96 6.22
N ILE A 115 -11.75 2.83 5.21
CA ILE A 115 -12.33 4.18 5.36
C ILE A 115 -13.76 4.06 5.89
N ALA A 116 -14.60 3.31 5.20
CA ALA A 116 -16.00 3.15 5.57
C ALA A 116 -16.17 2.67 7.02
N GLN A 117 -15.45 1.60 7.40
CA GLN A 117 -15.48 1.06 8.77
C GLN A 117 -15.02 2.08 9.80
N SER A 118 -13.86 2.70 9.54
CA SER A 118 -13.21 3.58 10.52
C SER A 118 -13.97 4.88 10.71
N GLU A 119 -14.44 5.49 9.62
CA GLU A 119 -15.13 6.78 9.69
C GLU A 119 -16.55 6.65 10.24
N CYS A 120 -17.29 5.61 9.83
CA CYS A 120 -18.60 5.33 10.42
C CYS A 120 -18.53 4.97 11.91
N ALA A 121 -17.43 4.31 12.35
CA ALA A 121 -17.27 3.96 13.75
C ALA A 121 -16.73 5.10 14.62
N ASN A 122 -15.89 5.99 14.07
CA ASN A 122 -15.17 7.01 14.83
C ASN A 122 -15.72 8.43 14.66
N GLY A 123 -16.50 8.68 13.58
CA GLY A 123 -17.05 10.00 13.28
C GLY A 123 -15.99 11.04 12.86
N CYS A 124 -14.86 10.59 12.34
CA CYS A 124 -13.77 11.47 11.89
C CYS A 124 -12.99 10.82 10.76
N THR A 125 -12.23 11.62 10.00
CA THR A 125 -11.38 11.16 8.89
C THR A 125 -10.42 10.07 9.36
N PHE A 126 -10.33 8.98 8.62
CA PHE A 126 -9.46 7.84 8.92
C PHE A 126 -8.00 8.12 8.63
N ALA A 127 -7.67 8.58 7.43
CA ALA A 127 -6.31 8.92 7.03
C ALA A 127 -6.26 10.28 6.34
N ARG A 128 -5.22 11.09 6.65
CA ARG A 128 -5.04 12.41 6.04
C ARG A 128 -4.46 12.32 4.65
N TYR A 129 -3.49 11.42 4.46
CA TYR A 129 -2.78 11.23 3.20
C TYR A 129 -2.74 9.75 2.83
N TRP A 130 -2.77 9.49 1.53
CA TRP A 130 -2.73 8.16 0.95
C TRP A 130 -1.60 8.06 -0.04
N MET A 131 -0.80 6.99 0.04
CA MET A 131 0.24 6.68 -0.94
C MET A 131 0.06 5.26 -1.46
N HIS A 132 -0.06 5.13 -2.78
CA HIS A 132 -0.21 3.84 -3.43
C HIS A 132 0.93 3.62 -4.43
N ASN A 133 1.73 2.58 -4.18
CA ASN A 133 2.82 2.22 -5.06
C ASN A 133 2.36 1.29 -6.19
N GLY A 134 3.04 1.40 -7.31
CA GLY A 134 2.89 0.48 -8.44
C GLY A 134 3.38 -0.92 -8.12
N PHE A 135 3.09 -1.86 -9.02
CA PHE A 135 3.49 -3.26 -8.90
C PHE A 135 4.95 -3.48 -9.30
N ILE A 136 5.53 -4.59 -8.81
CA ILE A 136 6.77 -5.13 -9.36
C ILE A 136 6.40 -6.23 -10.34
N ASN A 137 6.81 -6.06 -11.59
CA ASN A 137 6.77 -7.06 -12.62
C ASN A 137 8.13 -7.76 -12.72
N VAL A 138 8.15 -8.96 -13.26
CA VAL A 138 9.37 -9.71 -13.58
C VAL A 138 9.33 -10.01 -15.08
N ASP A 139 10.33 -9.54 -15.81
CA ASP A 139 10.39 -9.69 -17.27
C ASP A 139 9.09 -9.28 -17.97
N ASN A 140 8.54 -8.11 -17.57
CA ASN A 140 7.27 -7.54 -18.05
C ASN A 140 6.03 -8.38 -17.75
N GLN A 141 6.10 -9.36 -16.86
CA GLN A 141 4.98 -10.16 -16.42
C GLN A 141 4.69 -9.94 -14.93
N LYS A 142 3.43 -10.00 -14.56
CA LYS A 142 3.06 -9.93 -13.14
C LYS A 142 3.76 -11.05 -12.37
N MET A 143 4.45 -10.69 -11.27
CA MET A 143 5.05 -11.67 -10.37
C MET A 143 3.97 -12.53 -9.73
N SER A 144 4.06 -13.86 -9.90
CA SER A 144 3.15 -14.80 -9.24
C SER A 144 3.79 -16.17 -9.03
N LYS A 145 3.34 -16.88 -8.00
CA LYS A 145 3.81 -18.24 -7.73
C LYS A 145 3.41 -19.22 -8.84
N SER A 146 2.24 -19.01 -9.46
CA SER A 146 1.74 -19.85 -10.55
C SER A 146 2.53 -19.72 -11.84
N LEU A 147 3.17 -18.58 -12.09
CA LEU A 147 4.04 -18.34 -13.23
C LEU A 147 5.50 -18.75 -12.98
N HIS A 148 5.81 -19.26 -11.75
CA HIS A 148 7.17 -19.63 -11.36
C HIS A 148 8.22 -18.52 -11.54
N ASN A 149 7.79 -17.26 -11.57
CA ASN A 149 8.63 -16.07 -11.63
C ASN A 149 8.67 -15.34 -10.28
N PHE A 150 8.32 -16.03 -9.19
CA PHE A 150 8.32 -15.50 -7.84
C PHE A 150 9.66 -15.78 -7.16
N PHE A 151 10.29 -14.74 -6.62
CA PHE A 151 11.44 -14.82 -5.74
C PHE A 151 11.30 -13.77 -4.62
N THR A 152 11.98 -14.02 -3.52
CA THR A 152 11.92 -13.12 -2.37
C THR A 152 12.99 -12.04 -2.46
N VAL A 153 12.82 -10.95 -1.71
CA VAL A 153 13.89 -9.96 -1.53
C VAL A 153 15.18 -10.59 -1.00
N ARG A 154 15.09 -11.64 -0.16
CA ARG A 154 16.25 -12.36 0.36
C ARG A 154 17.00 -13.09 -0.75
N ASP A 155 16.29 -13.79 -1.63
CA ASP A 155 16.91 -14.50 -2.74
C ASP A 155 17.75 -13.55 -3.63
N VAL A 156 17.22 -12.36 -3.90
CA VAL A 156 17.93 -11.34 -4.68
C VAL A 156 19.08 -10.74 -3.87
N ALA A 157 18.87 -10.48 -2.58
CA ALA A 157 19.88 -9.87 -1.71
C ALA A 157 21.07 -10.79 -1.45
N ASP A 158 20.87 -12.11 -1.42
CA ASP A 158 21.95 -13.08 -1.29
C ASP A 158 22.94 -13.02 -2.47
N VAL A 159 22.47 -12.57 -3.65
CA VAL A 159 23.30 -12.42 -4.85
C VAL A 159 23.87 -11.02 -5.01
N TYR A 160 23.02 -9.98 -4.80
CA TYR A 160 23.36 -8.60 -5.16
C TYR A 160 23.53 -7.68 -3.95
N GLY A 161 23.12 -8.10 -2.74
CA GLY A 161 23.03 -7.24 -1.55
C GLY A 161 21.72 -6.44 -1.50
N TYR A 162 21.42 -5.88 -0.32
CA TYR A 162 20.15 -5.13 -0.09
C TYR A 162 20.15 -3.73 -0.70
N GLU A 163 21.30 -3.06 -0.77
CA GLU A 163 21.36 -1.68 -1.24
C GLU A 163 21.06 -1.52 -2.74
N PRO A 164 21.55 -2.40 -3.65
CA PRO A 164 21.11 -2.37 -5.05
C PRO A 164 19.62 -2.55 -5.22
N ILE A 165 18.97 -3.39 -4.39
CA ILE A 165 17.51 -3.55 -4.39
C ILE A 165 16.82 -2.26 -3.97
N ARG A 166 17.30 -1.62 -2.90
CA ARG A 166 16.76 -0.32 -2.47
C ARG A 166 16.93 0.75 -3.54
N TYR A 167 18.09 0.79 -4.19
CA TYR A 167 18.34 1.71 -5.30
C TYR A 167 17.41 1.44 -6.48
N PHE A 168 17.19 0.16 -6.82
CA PHE A 168 16.24 -0.24 -7.87
C PHE A 168 14.83 0.28 -7.59
N MET A 169 14.34 0.20 -6.34
CA MET A 169 13.02 0.74 -5.98
C MET A 169 12.88 2.25 -6.20
N LEU A 170 14.00 2.98 -6.26
CA LEU A 170 14.03 4.43 -6.47
C LEU A 170 14.27 4.83 -7.93
N THR A 171 14.39 3.88 -8.86
CA THR A 171 14.65 4.17 -10.27
C THR A 171 13.45 4.69 -11.04
N ALA A 172 12.26 4.61 -10.46
CA ALA A 172 11.03 5.16 -11.02
C ALA A 172 10.20 5.82 -9.91
N GLY A 173 9.28 6.72 -10.29
CA GLY A 173 8.31 7.27 -9.35
C GLY A 173 7.47 6.14 -8.72
N TYR A 174 7.16 6.26 -7.43
CA TYR A 174 6.56 5.18 -6.64
C TYR A 174 5.21 4.68 -7.19
N ARG A 175 4.47 5.52 -7.93
CA ARG A 175 3.19 5.15 -8.55
C ARG A 175 3.34 4.28 -9.80
N MET A 176 4.55 4.26 -10.38
CA MET A 176 4.82 3.53 -11.62
C MET A 176 5.16 2.07 -11.32
N PRO A 177 4.73 1.14 -12.19
CA PRO A 177 5.18 -0.22 -12.07
C PRO A 177 6.69 -0.31 -12.34
N LEU A 178 7.38 -1.11 -11.51
CA LEU A 178 8.78 -1.45 -11.71
C LEU A 178 8.87 -2.80 -12.43
N ASN A 179 9.78 -2.91 -13.39
CA ASN A 179 10.07 -4.18 -14.05
C ASN A 179 11.43 -4.69 -13.60
N TYR A 180 11.44 -5.75 -12.78
CA TYR A 180 12.67 -6.39 -12.36
C TYR A 180 13.22 -7.26 -13.48
N THR A 181 14.50 -7.03 -13.80
CA THR A 181 15.34 -7.91 -14.63
C THR A 181 16.72 -8.01 -14.00
N VAL A 182 17.47 -9.07 -14.31
CA VAL A 182 18.86 -9.23 -13.85
C VAL A 182 19.71 -8.06 -14.30
N ASP A 183 19.60 -7.67 -15.56
CA ASP A 183 20.38 -6.55 -16.12
C ASP A 183 20.11 -5.23 -15.38
N LEU A 184 18.86 -4.98 -14.97
CA LEU A 184 18.52 -3.75 -14.24
C LEU A 184 19.09 -3.75 -12.83
N ILE A 185 19.04 -4.87 -12.10
CA ILE A 185 19.62 -4.91 -10.74
C ILE A 185 21.17 -4.77 -10.80
N GLU A 186 21.82 -5.34 -11.80
CA GLU A 186 23.26 -5.17 -12.03
C GLU A 186 23.60 -3.71 -12.39
N SER A 187 22.81 -3.08 -13.22
CA SER A 187 22.93 -1.66 -13.53
C SER A 187 22.76 -0.77 -12.28
N CYS A 188 21.80 -1.11 -11.41
CA CYS A 188 21.60 -0.44 -10.14
C CYS A 188 22.82 -0.59 -9.22
N LYS A 189 23.39 -1.78 -9.13
CA LYS A 189 24.63 -2.03 -8.39
C LYS A 189 25.78 -1.17 -8.88
N ASN A 190 26.03 -1.15 -10.19
CA ASN A 190 27.08 -0.35 -10.78
C ASN A 190 26.85 1.17 -10.57
N SER A 191 25.61 1.63 -10.63
CA SER A 191 25.26 3.03 -10.36
C SER A 191 25.52 3.41 -8.90
N LEU A 192 25.17 2.52 -7.98
CA LEU A 192 25.40 2.69 -6.54
C LEU A 192 26.92 2.75 -6.23
N GLU A 193 27.72 1.86 -6.83
CA GLU A 193 29.18 1.87 -6.68
C GLU A 193 29.79 3.22 -7.14
N ARG A 194 29.27 3.80 -8.22
CA ARG A 194 29.72 5.13 -8.66
C ARG A 194 29.40 6.22 -7.63
N LEU A 195 28.26 6.15 -6.96
CA LEU A 195 27.90 7.09 -5.89
C LEU A 195 28.83 6.93 -4.69
N TYR A 196 29.13 5.70 -4.28
CA TYR A 196 30.11 5.45 -3.21
C TYR A 196 31.50 5.93 -3.56
N THR A 197 31.99 5.65 -4.77
CA THR A 197 33.27 6.15 -5.24
C THR A 197 33.33 7.69 -5.22
N CYS A 198 32.25 8.35 -5.62
CA CYS A 198 32.15 9.81 -5.52
C CYS A 198 32.26 10.30 -4.07
N ARG A 199 31.55 9.64 -3.14
CA ARG A 199 31.61 9.97 -1.72
C ARG A 199 33.01 9.77 -1.15
N GLU A 200 33.65 8.64 -1.43
CA GLU A 200 35.01 8.34 -0.99
C GLU A 200 36.02 9.37 -1.51
N ASN A 201 35.88 9.78 -2.77
CA ASN A 201 36.73 10.82 -3.33
C ASN A 201 36.53 12.17 -2.63
N LEU A 202 35.28 12.53 -2.30
CA LEU A 202 34.97 13.73 -1.52
C LEU A 202 35.54 13.64 -0.10
N ASP A 203 35.36 12.52 0.58
CA ASP A 203 35.88 12.27 1.94
C ASP A 203 37.42 12.35 1.92
N PHE A 204 38.08 11.75 0.91
CA PHE A 204 39.52 11.88 0.73
C PHE A 204 39.95 13.35 0.46
N ALA A 205 39.22 14.06 -0.40
CA ALA A 205 39.51 15.45 -0.65
C ALA A 205 39.43 16.30 0.61
N LEU A 206 38.44 16.07 1.48
CA LEU A 206 38.29 16.78 2.75
C LEU A 206 39.42 16.53 3.75
N THR A 207 40.24 15.50 3.56
CA THR A 207 41.46 15.29 4.38
C THR A 207 42.65 16.19 3.99
N LYS A 208 42.53 16.97 2.91
CA LYS A 208 43.61 17.85 2.41
C LYS A 208 43.39 19.28 2.91
N ASP A 209 44.43 19.89 3.45
CA ASP A 209 44.39 21.23 4.04
C ASP A 209 44.31 22.39 3.00
N ALA A 210 44.24 22.09 1.69
CA ALA A 210 44.40 23.06 0.63
C ALA A 210 43.10 23.27 -0.19
N PHE A 211 41.99 23.56 0.47
CA PHE A 211 40.78 23.96 -0.25
C PHE A 211 40.56 25.47 -0.20
N GLY A 212 40.52 26.07 -1.38
CA GLY A 212 39.97 27.42 -1.57
C GLY A 212 38.43 27.40 -1.52
N THR A 213 37.84 28.57 -1.42
CA THR A 213 36.38 28.74 -1.63
C THR A 213 36.14 28.93 -3.11
N ASP A 214 35.33 28.07 -3.72
CA ASP A 214 34.82 28.24 -5.09
C ASP A 214 33.34 28.63 -5.02
N GLU A 215 33.04 29.88 -5.29
CA GLU A 215 31.67 30.41 -5.25
C GLU A 215 30.81 29.76 -6.35
N THR A 216 31.38 29.39 -7.49
CA THR A 216 30.63 28.69 -8.55
C THR A 216 30.15 27.29 -8.10
N LEU A 217 30.98 26.59 -7.32
CA LEU A 217 30.58 25.31 -6.74
C LEU A 217 29.48 25.47 -5.68
N LYS A 218 29.56 26.53 -4.87
CA LYS A 218 28.48 26.81 -3.88
C LYS A 218 27.17 27.14 -4.57
N GLU A 219 27.17 27.92 -5.61
CA GLU A 219 25.98 28.24 -6.40
C GLU A 219 25.37 26.99 -7.02
N LYS A 220 26.20 26.13 -7.65
CA LYS A 220 25.74 24.85 -8.22
C LYS A 220 25.18 23.90 -7.16
N ALA A 221 25.80 23.84 -6.00
CA ALA A 221 25.31 23.02 -4.90
C ALA A 221 23.94 23.53 -4.37
N ALA A 222 23.79 24.86 -4.25
CA ALA A 222 22.53 25.48 -3.85
C ALA A 222 21.42 25.25 -4.89
N GLU A 223 21.75 25.37 -6.18
CA GLU A 223 20.84 25.09 -7.29
C GLU A 223 20.40 23.62 -7.28
N ALA A 224 21.33 22.68 -7.13
CA ALA A 224 21.05 21.25 -7.08
C ALA A 224 20.13 20.91 -5.88
N ARG A 225 20.41 21.52 -4.72
CA ARG A 225 19.56 21.36 -3.54
C ARG A 225 18.14 21.89 -3.78
N THR A 226 18.02 23.06 -4.40
CA THR A 226 16.71 23.64 -4.71
C THR A 226 15.93 22.73 -5.66
N LYS A 227 16.55 22.25 -6.72
CA LYS A 227 15.92 21.31 -7.67
C LYS A 227 15.48 20.02 -6.98
N PHE A 228 16.33 19.47 -6.11
CA PHE A 228 16.00 18.28 -5.33
C PHE A 228 14.77 18.53 -4.43
N CYS A 229 14.78 19.62 -3.65
CA CYS A 229 13.64 19.94 -2.78
C CYS A 229 12.35 20.14 -3.58
N THR A 230 12.42 20.85 -4.71
CA THR A 230 11.24 21.06 -5.57
C THR A 230 10.67 19.75 -6.10
N ALA A 231 11.53 18.83 -6.55
CA ALA A 231 11.10 17.51 -7.01
C ALA A 231 10.51 16.66 -5.87
N MET A 232 11.13 16.69 -4.69
CA MET A 232 10.61 15.98 -3.52
C MET A 232 9.27 16.53 -3.01
N ASP A 233 9.04 17.84 -3.17
CA ASP A 233 7.77 18.50 -2.80
C ASP A 233 6.66 18.25 -3.86
N ASP A 234 7.03 17.79 -5.06
CA ASP A 234 6.14 17.44 -6.16
C ASP A 234 5.90 15.90 -6.20
N ASP A 235 5.26 15.39 -5.15
CA ASP A 235 4.89 13.96 -5.02
C ASP A 235 6.08 12.99 -5.14
N LEU A 236 7.25 13.39 -4.64
CA LEU A 236 8.50 12.62 -4.70
C LEU A 236 8.98 12.32 -6.14
N ASN A 237 8.77 13.26 -7.04
CA ASN A 237 9.05 13.12 -8.48
C ASN A 237 10.55 13.23 -8.81
#